data_c7c3b752558191efea5db111aff1b83f
#
_entry.id   c7c3b752558191efea5db111aff1b83f
#
_cell.length_a   1.000
_cell.length_b   1.000
_cell.length_c   1.000
_cell.angle_alpha   90.00
_cell.angle_beta   90.00
_cell.angle_gamma   90.00
#
_symmetry.space_group_name_H-M   'P 1'
#
loop_
_entity.id
_entity.type
_entity.pdbx_description
1 polymer ?
#
loop_
_entity_poly.entity_id
_entity_poly.type
_entity_poly.pdbx_seq_one_letter_code
_entity_poly.pdbx_strand_id
1 'polypeptide(L)'
;MAPGASGAAAEEAAGPGPGSDPGPRGAAAAAAAAAAAGGAGRRGGAPWGSLDWLERSVRQGGSAAANPYLRTFVTGALFRRMRAEPQHFSSLAAISSRRLRKEVTEAAAAVAAVERVLGELGARAASVAERGRGLRVADLCAGKGWTSLFLAQRFPEGRFLMLDRDGRRDLRHLEPFPCVESRELDICTPEAERQVRAHFRGGPSGEGGKAEGAGEAVAVLLGVHLCGQLSRVAVELWRACEGDSLLLCPCCLPKQGLPPGHRLYHPFGDGLVASARARGEDPHAAWCRLLRDLAGGALARDPAVLSARDCFLLAPARPAPPR
;
A
#
# COMPACT_ATOMS: atom_id res chain seq x y z
N MET A 1 -0.20 3.34 -69.73
CA MET A 1 1.11 3.29 -70.43
C MET A 1 2.15 2.99 -69.34
N ALA A 2 2.59 1.75 -69.30
CA ALA A 2 3.89 1.34 -68.73
C ALA A 2 4.91 1.51 -69.86
N PRO A 3 6.23 1.37 -69.71
CA PRO A 3 6.98 0.49 -68.78
C PRO A 3 8.28 1.09 -68.23
N GLY A 4 8.89 0.45 -67.26
CA GLY A 4 10.15 -0.23 -67.54
C GLY A 4 11.29 0.09 -66.56
N ALA A 5 11.91 -0.91 -66.09
CA ALA A 5 13.24 -1.46 -65.99
C ALA A 5 13.79 -1.47 -64.54
N SER A 6 13.94 -2.60 -63.92
CA SER A 6 15.03 -3.56 -63.82
C SER A 6 16.41 -2.94 -63.54
N GLY A 7 16.96 -3.28 -62.38
CA GLY A 7 18.34 -3.06 -62.01
C GLY A 7 18.72 -3.93 -60.81
N ALA A 8 19.21 -5.15 -61.08
CA ALA A 8 19.90 -6.00 -60.10
C ALA A 8 21.33 -5.52 -59.97
N ALA A 9 21.86 -5.43 -58.73
CA ALA A 9 23.29 -5.44 -58.46
C ALA A 9 23.58 -5.92 -57.03
N ALA A 10 24.12 -7.09 -56.98
CA ALA A 10 25.37 -7.49 -56.34
C ALA A 10 25.41 -7.43 -54.80
N GLU A 11 25.39 -8.63 -54.26
CA GLU A 11 25.90 -9.08 -52.97
C GLU A 11 27.38 -8.73 -52.83
N GLU A 12 27.73 -8.05 -51.76
CA GLU A 12 29.13 -7.96 -51.32
C GLU A 12 29.19 -8.34 -49.84
N ALA A 13 29.77 -9.52 -49.59
CA ALA A 13 30.00 -10.08 -48.27
C ALA A 13 31.14 -9.32 -47.56
N ALA A 14 30.83 -8.65 -46.45
CA ALA A 14 31.81 -8.11 -45.55
C ALA A 14 31.94 -9.00 -44.31
N GLY A 15 33.15 -9.46 -44.07
CA GLY A 15 33.55 -10.36 -43.01
C GLY A 15 33.43 -9.78 -41.58
N PRO A 16 33.61 -10.64 -40.57
CA PRO A 16 33.40 -10.24 -39.17
C PRO A 16 34.55 -9.35 -38.67
N GLY A 17 34.20 -8.17 -38.17
CA GLY A 17 35.11 -7.29 -37.46
C GLY A 17 35.39 -7.74 -36.02
N PRO A 18 36.54 -7.38 -35.43
CA PRO A 18 37.00 -7.90 -34.17
C PRO A 18 36.22 -7.32 -32.97
N GLY A 19 36.10 -8.18 -31.95
CA GLY A 19 35.33 -8.08 -30.75
C GLY A 19 35.35 -6.71 -30.05
N SER A 20 34.17 -6.25 -29.72
CA SER A 20 33.94 -5.19 -28.74
C SER A 20 33.90 -5.78 -27.33
N ASP A 21 34.84 -5.37 -26.53
CA ASP A 21 34.96 -5.65 -25.10
C ASP A 21 33.64 -5.25 -24.39
N PRO A 22 33.05 -6.08 -23.54
CA PRO A 22 31.87 -5.71 -22.77
C PRO A 22 32.28 -4.71 -21.69
N GLY A 23 31.90 -3.46 -21.86
CA GLY A 23 32.13 -2.40 -20.90
C GLY A 23 31.53 -2.68 -19.52
N PRO A 24 31.90 -1.92 -18.47
CA PRO A 24 31.66 -2.21 -17.05
C PRO A 24 30.18 -2.29 -16.61
N ARG A 25 29.23 -2.09 -17.52
CA ARG A 25 27.79 -2.24 -17.24
C ARG A 25 27.30 -3.69 -17.20
N GLY A 26 28.03 -4.63 -17.79
CA GLY A 26 27.69 -6.06 -17.75
C GLY A 26 28.01 -6.71 -16.41
N ALA A 27 29.04 -6.26 -15.72
CA ALA A 27 29.47 -6.84 -14.45
C ALA A 27 28.49 -6.52 -13.29
N ALA A 28 27.84 -5.35 -13.32
CA ALA A 28 26.87 -4.96 -12.29
C ALA A 28 25.57 -5.75 -12.38
N ALA A 29 25.14 -6.11 -13.60
CA ALA A 29 23.93 -6.92 -13.80
C ALA A 29 24.14 -8.40 -13.41
N ALA A 30 25.34 -8.95 -13.68
CA ALA A 30 25.71 -10.29 -13.27
C ALA A 30 25.87 -10.41 -11.73
N ALA A 31 26.40 -9.39 -11.08
CA ALA A 31 26.52 -9.34 -9.62
C ALA A 31 25.14 -9.24 -8.94
N ALA A 32 24.17 -8.52 -9.54
CA ALA A 32 22.81 -8.43 -9.04
C ALA A 32 22.04 -9.77 -9.19
N ALA A 33 22.28 -10.49 -10.31
CA ALA A 33 21.69 -11.82 -10.53
C ALA A 33 22.31 -12.88 -9.60
N ALA A 34 23.61 -12.84 -9.34
CA ALA A 34 24.29 -13.73 -8.40
C ALA A 34 23.86 -13.48 -6.96
N ALA A 35 23.61 -12.23 -6.57
CA ALA A 35 23.07 -11.88 -5.24
C ALA A 35 21.63 -12.37 -5.05
N ALA A 36 20.84 -12.48 -6.14
CA ALA A 36 19.49 -13.04 -6.09
C ALA A 36 19.48 -14.58 -6.02
N ALA A 37 20.48 -15.25 -6.58
CA ALA A 37 20.58 -16.71 -6.60
C ALA A 37 21.27 -17.30 -5.34
N GLY A 38 22.05 -16.52 -4.61
CA GLY A 38 22.80 -16.94 -3.43
C GLY A 38 22.01 -17.03 -2.12
N GLY A 39 20.70 -16.77 -2.11
CA GLY A 39 19.88 -16.65 -0.91
C GLY A 39 19.16 -17.90 -0.41
N ALA A 40 19.36 -19.07 -1.01
CA ALA A 40 18.62 -20.28 -0.66
C ALA A 40 19.32 -21.19 0.36
N GLY A 41 20.16 -20.64 1.22
CA GLY A 41 20.66 -21.31 2.42
C GLY A 41 19.56 -21.32 3.50
N ARG A 42 18.70 -22.31 3.52
CA ARG A 42 17.77 -22.62 4.61
C ARG A 42 18.56 -22.85 5.89
N ARG A 43 18.84 -21.79 6.65
CA ARG A 43 19.01 -21.91 8.09
C ARG A 43 17.60 -22.12 8.66
N GLY A 44 17.33 -23.31 9.18
CA GLY A 44 16.09 -23.62 9.90
C GLY A 44 15.99 -22.82 11.20
N GLY A 45 15.85 -21.50 11.09
CA GLY A 45 15.44 -20.64 12.18
C GLY A 45 13.96 -20.92 12.45
N ALA A 46 13.60 -21.07 13.74
CA ALA A 46 12.21 -21.21 14.14
C ALA A 46 11.36 -20.15 13.45
N PRO A 47 10.13 -20.48 12.97
CA PRO A 47 9.28 -19.55 12.19
C PRO A 47 8.98 -18.22 12.90
N TRP A 48 9.29 -18.12 14.17
CA TRP A 48 9.06 -16.97 15.05
C TRP A 48 10.30 -16.12 15.35
N GLY A 49 11.44 -16.41 14.73
CA GLY A 49 12.72 -15.75 15.04
C GLY A 49 12.67 -14.21 14.98
N SER A 50 11.87 -13.63 14.08
CA SER A 50 11.69 -12.18 13.99
C SER A 50 10.82 -11.60 15.10
N LEU A 51 9.77 -12.32 15.54
CA LEU A 51 8.92 -11.91 16.67
C LEU A 51 9.68 -12.04 17.98
N ASP A 52 10.41 -13.16 18.17
CA ASP A 52 11.27 -13.37 19.35
C ASP A 52 12.35 -12.30 19.47
N TRP A 53 12.96 -11.98 18.33
CA TRP A 53 13.94 -10.90 18.27
C TRP A 53 13.32 -9.55 18.63
N LEU A 54 12.14 -9.23 18.09
CA LEU A 54 11.45 -7.96 18.34
C LEU A 54 11.08 -7.84 19.81
N GLU A 55 10.51 -8.88 20.40
CA GLU A 55 10.14 -8.93 21.83
C GLU A 55 11.36 -8.68 22.71
N ARG A 56 12.46 -9.43 22.50
CA ARG A 56 13.71 -9.22 23.23
C ARG A 56 14.24 -7.80 23.06
N SER A 57 14.28 -7.28 21.82
CA SER A 57 14.79 -5.94 21.54
C SER A 57 13.99 -4.83 22.23
N VAL A 58 12.67 -4.99 22.36
CA VAL A 58 11.83 -4.05 23.10
C VAL A 58 12.05 -4.19 24.60
N ARG A 59 12.07 -5.40 25.17
CA ARG A 59 12.22 -5.64 26.62
C ARG A 59 13.60 -5.26 27.15
N GLN A 60 14.65 -5.42 26.36
CA GLN A 60 16.03 -5.12 26.75
C GLN A 60 16.43 -3.65 26.53
N GLY A 61 15.50 -2.77 26.18
CA GLY A 61 15.81 -1.34 25.99
C GLY A 61 16.61 -1.02 24.71
N GLY A 62 16.64 -1.91 23.72
CA GLY A 62 17.30 -1.68 22.44
C GLY A 62 16.58 -0.61 21.59
N SER A 63 17.09 -0.36 20.37
CA SER A 63 16.53 0.67 19.46
C SER A 63 15.04 0.50 19.16
N ALA A 64 14.52 -0.73 19.23
CA ALA A 64 13.10 -0.99 19.07
C ALA A 64 12.26 -0.48 20.26
N ALA A 65 12.85 -0.41 21.46
CA ALA A 65 12.16 0.06 22.66
C ALA A 65 11.84 1.57 22.62
N ALA A 66 12.63 2.36 21.89
CA ALA A 66 12.37 3.79 21.70
C ALA A 66 11.17 4.07 20.78
N ASN A 67 10.80 3.10 19.93
CA ASN A 67 9.70 3.28 18.99
C ASN A 67 8.34 2.99 19.65
N PRO A 68 7.40 3.95 19.69
CA PRO A 68 6.12 3.79 20.37
C PRO A 68 5.25 2.68 19.75
N TYR A 69 5.24 2.55 18.44
CA TYR A 69 4.44 1.54 17.73
C TYR A 69 4.93 0.13 18.01
N LEU A 70 6.25 -0.08 18.02
CA LEU A 70 6.81 -1.41 18.34
C LEU A 70 6.55 -1.80 19.79
N ARG A 71 6.63 -0.85 20.73
CA ARG A 71 6.28 -1.11 22.14
C ARG A 71 4.82 -1.52 22.27
N THR A 72 3.91 -0.71 21.72
CA THR A 72 2.47 -0.98 21.76
C THR A 72 2.13 -2.32 21.11
N PHE A 73 2.77 -2.65 19.99
CA PHE A 73 2.56 -3.95 19.34
C PHE A 73 2.99 -5.11 20.23
N VAL A 74 4.22 -5.10 20.78
CA VAL A 74 4.77 -6.20 21.59
C VAL A 74 3.96 -6.39 22.89
N THR A 75 3.43 -5.34 23.48
CA THR A 75 2.58 -5.43 24.68
C THR A 75 1.09 -5.65 24.36
N GLY A 76 0.72 -5.53 23.11
CA GLY A 76 -0.66 -5.52 22.62
C GLY A 76 -1.30 -6.91 22.49
N ALA A 77 -2.61 -6.92 22.32
CA ALA A 77 -3.41 -8.13 22.16
C ALA A 77 -3.07 -8.88 20.87
N LEU A 78 -2.79 -8.16 19.77
CA LEU A 78 -2.43 -8.78 18.49
C LEU A 78 -1.15 -9.60 18.59
N PHE A 79 -0.11 -9.08 19.24
CA PHE A 79 1.15 -9.81 19.43
C PHE A 79 0.92 -11.09 20.26
N ARG A 80 0.14 -11.01 21.36
CA ARG A 80 -0.21 -12.19 22.16
C ARG A 80 -0.98 -13.22 21.34
N ARG A 81 -1.94 -12.77 20.52
CA ARG A 81 -2.71 -13.62 19.63
C ARG A 81 -1.84 -14.31 18.60
N MET A 82 -0.93 -13.59 17.96
CA MET A 82 0.02 -14.16 16.99
C MET A 82 0.87 -15.28 17.63
N ARG A 83 1.20 -15.15 18.90
CA ARG A 83 1.97 -16.18 19.65
C ARG A 83 1.11 -17.38 20.06
N ALA A 84 -0.16 -17.16 20.36
CA ALA A 84 -1.09 -18.20 20.81
C ALA A 84 -1.66 -19.02 19.64
N GLU A 85 -1.75 -18.46 18.45
CA GLU A 85 -2.41 -19.05 17.29
C GLU A 85 -1.42 -19.22 16.10
N PRO A 86 -0.31 -19.96 16.27
CA PRO A 86 0.75 -20.09 15.28
C PRO A 86 0.28 -20.64 13.92
N GLN A 87 -0.76 -21.46 13.91
CA GLN A 87 -1.34 -22.02 12.69
C GLN A 87 -1.85 -20.95 11.72
N HIS A 88 -2.31 -19.79 12.22
CA HIS A 88 -2.77 -18.69 11.39
C HIS A 88 -1.63 -17.73 11.03
N PHE A 89 -0.72 -17.46 11.93
CA PHE A 89 0.22 -16.34 11.79
C PHE A 89 1.64 -16.72 11.35
N SER A 90 1.95 -18.01 11.15
CA SER A 90 3.31 -18.46 10.79
C SER A 90 3.84 -17.84 9.49
N SER A 91 3.01 -17.73 8.45
CA SER A 91 3.41 -17.13 7.16
C SER A 91 3.67 -15.63 7.26
N LEU A 92 2.97 -14.95 8.15
CA LEU A 92 3.14 -13.53 8.41
C LEU A 92 4.41 -13.26 9.23
N ALA A 93 4.71 -14.14 10.20
CA ALA A 93 5.89 -14.05 11.04
C ALA A 93 7.20 -14.48 10.35
N ALA A 94 7.11 -15.26 9.26
CA ALA A 94 8.26 -15.76 8.48
C ALA A 94 8.90 -14.67 7.59
N ILE A 95 9.14 -13.50 8.15
CA ILE A 95 9.80 -12.37 7.50
C ILE A 95 11.02 -11.90 8.32
N SER A 96 11.93 -11.15 7.70
CA SER A 96 13.08 -10.62 8.42
C SER A 96 12.66 -9.60 9.49
N SER A 97 13.44 -9.49 10.58
CA SER A 97 13.19 -8.52 11.65
C SER A 97 13.12 -7.08 11.15
N ARG A 98 13.90 -6.73 10.12
CA ARG A 98 13.84 -5.41 9.48
C ARG A 98 12.48 -5.19 8.82
N ARG A 99 11.99 -6.19 8.08
CA ARG A 99 10.70 -6.12 7.40
C ARG A 99 9.56 -6.11 8.40
N LEU A 100 9.61 -6.95 9.43
CA LEU A 100 8.60 -6.96 10.49
C LEU A 100 8.44 -5.58 11.14
N ARG A 101 9.55 -4.94 11.54
CA ARG A 101 9.51 -3.59 12.11
C ARG A 101 8.85 -2.57 11.18
N LYS A 102 9.20 -2.63 9.90
CA LYS A 102 8.62 -1.75 8.89
C LYS A 102 7.11 -1.97 8.80
N GLU A 103 6.66 -3.19 8.55
CA GLU A 103 5.23 -3.52 8.40
C GLU A 103 4.42 -3.14 9.65
N VAL A 104 4.94 -3.42 10.84
CA VAL A 104 4.29 -3.09 12.11
C VAL A 104 4.14 -1.58 12.30
N THR A 105 5.21 -0.80 12.04
CA THR A 105 5.15 0.65 12.27
C THR A 105 4.27 1.35 11.23
N GLU A 106 4.24 0.88 9.99
CA GLU A 106 3.38 1.41 8.94
C GLU A 106 1.90 1.10 9.20
N ALA A 107 1.59 -0.14 9.59
CA ALA A 107 0.22 -0.53 9.95
C ALA A 107 -0.27 0.23 11.19
N ALA A 108 0.56 0.38 12.22
CA ALA A 108 0.21 1.13 13.43
C ALA A 108 -0.01 2.62 13.14
N ALA A 109 0.82 3.23 12.30
CA ALA A 109 0.65 4.61 11.86
C ALA A 109 -0.63 4.80 11.05
N ALA A 110 -1.00 3.84 10.20
CA ALA A 110 -2.26 3.86 9.47
C ALA A 110 -3.47 3.81 10.43
N VAL A 111 -3.42 2.95 11.47
CA VAL A 111 -4.47 2.92 12.50
C VAL A 111 -4.56 4.27 13.21
N ALA A 112 -3.43 4.85 13.66
CA ALA A 112 -3.42 6.16 14.32
C ALA A 112 -3.97 7.26 13.40
N ALA A 113 -3.72 7.18 12.09
CA ALA A 113 -4.27 8.12 11.13
C ALA A 113 -5.80 7.94 10.95
N VAL A 114 -6.32 6.71 10.96
CA VAL A 114 -7.78 6.46 10.97
C VAL A 114 -8.39 6.99 12.26
N GLU A 115 -7.79 6.76 13.43
CA GLU A 115 -8.28 7.32 14.71
C GLU A 115 -8.33 8.84 14.68
N ARG A 116 -7.34 9.50 14.08
CA ARG A 116 -7.35 10.96 13.90
C ARG A 116 -8.51 11.42 13.01
N VAL A 117 -8.73 10.74 11.87
CA VAL A 117 -9.88 11.01 10.99
C VAL A 117 -11.19 10.91 11.76
N LEU A 118 -11.37 9.84 12.54
CA LEU A 118 -12.57 9.66 13.37
C LEU A 118 -12.71 10.78 14.41
N GLY A 119 -11.61 11.22 15.01
CA GLY A 119 -11.59 12.36 15.93
C GLY A 119 -11.99 13.69 15.26
N GLU A 120 -11.51 13.93 14.04
CA GLU A 120 -11.84 15.13 13.25
C GLU A 120 -13.31 15.14 12.80
N LEU A 121 -13.92 13.98 12.57
CA LEU A 121 -15.35 13.84 12.28
C LEU A 121 -16.25 14.06 13.51
N GLY A 122 -15.66 14.10 14.72
CA GLY A 122 -16.32 14.49 15.95
C GLY A 122 -17.56 13.64 16.30
N ALA A 123 -18.67 14.31 16.60
CA ALA A 123 -19.91 13.64 17.03
C ALA A 123 -20.45 12.63 16.01
N ARG A 124 -20.23 12.85 14.70
CA ARG A 124 -20.62 11.93 13.63
C ARG A 124 -19.94 10.56 13.76
N ALA A 125 -18.71 10.53 14.24
CA ALA A 125 -17.91 9.30 14.37
C ALA A 125 -17.78 8.83 15.83
N ALA A 126 -18.44 9.45 16.81
CA ALA A 126 -18.28 9.10 18.22
C ALA A 126 -18.60 7.63 18.51
N SER A 127 -19.70 7.10 17.93
CA SER A 127 -20.07 5.68 18.07
C SER A 127 -19.12 4.73 17.33
N VAL A 128 -18.43 5.24 16.29
CA VAL A 128 -17.47 4.49 15.47
C VAL A 128 -16.12 4.36 16.16
N ALA A 129 -15.70 5.39 16.90
CA ALA A 129 -14.34 5.52 17.44
C ALA A 129 -13.99 4.45 18.48
N GLU A 130 -14.98 3.91 19.20
CA GLU A 130 -14.75 2.94 20.27
C GLU A 130 -14.40 1.56 19.71
N ARG A 131 -15.28 0.95 18.91
CA ARG A 131 -15.17 -0.42 18.43
C ARG A 131 -15.28 -0.56 16.90
N GLY A 132 -15.50 0.55 16.19
CA GLY A 132 -15.61 0.57 14.73
C GLY A 132 -17.00 0.27 14.17
N ARG A 133 -18.06 0.25 14.99
CA ARG A 133 -19.42 0.02 14.49
C ARG A 133 -19.78 1.12 13.47
N GLY A 134 -20.05 0.71 12.22
CA GLY A 134 -20.29 1.63 11.11
C GLY A 134 -19.02 2.09 10.39
N LEU A 135 -17.80 1.74 10.85
CA LEU A 135 -16.58 1.99 10.11
C LEU A 135 -16.47 1.05 8.90
N ARG A 136 -16.24 1.60 7.73
CA ARG A 136 -16.03 0.89 6.48
C ARG A 136 -14.73 1.35 5.85
N VAL A 137 -13.76 0.46 5.74
CA VAL A 137 -12.45 0.78 5.16
C VAL A 137 -12.21 -0.06 3.92
N ALA A 138 -11.85 0.56 2.82
CA ALA A 138 -11.33 -0.12 1.64
C ALA A 138 -9.80 0.06 1.59
N ASP A 139 -9.05 -1.02 1.80
CA ASP A 139 -7.58 -1.07 1.82
C ASP A 139 -7.08 -1.49 0.44
N LEU A 140 -6.49 -0.54 -0.28
CA LEU A 140 -6.07 -0.70 -1.67
C LEU A 140 -4.64 -1.23 -1.77
N CYS A 141 -4.42 -2.21 -2.65
CA CYS A 141 -3.13 -2.89 -2.81
C CYS A 141 -2.60 -3.42 -1.48
N ALA A 142 -3.51 -4.00 -0.69
CA ALA A 142 -3.32 -4.35 0.72
C ALA A 142 -2.19 -5.36 0.98
N GLY A 143 -1.70 -6.01 -0.05
CA GLY A 143 -0.59 -6.94 0.08
C GLY A 143 -0.93 -8.13 0.95
N LYS A 144 -0.13 -8.34 2.00
CA LYS A 144 -0.40 -9.36 3.03
C LYS A 144 -1.43 -8.90 4.07
N GLY A 145 -2.00 -7.70 3.94
CA GLY A 145 -3.06 -7.22 4.84
C GLY A 145 -2.60 -6.84 6.25
N TRP A 146 -1.34 -6.43 6.44
CA TRP A 146 -0.88 -5.97 7.75
C TRP A 146 -1.74 -4.83 8.29
N THR A 147 -2.07 -3.86 7.45
CA THR A 147 -2.90 -2.71 7.83
C THR A 147 -4.31 -3.14 8.19
N SER A 148 -4.95 -3.96 7.34
CA SER A 148 -6.29 -4.50 7.61
C SER A 148 -6.33 -5.35 8.88
N LEU A 149 -5.27 -6.14 9.16
CA LEU A 149 -5.13 -6.91 10.39
C LEU A 149 -5.10 -6.01 11.64
N PHE A 150 -4.31 -4.94 11.61
CA PHE A 150 -4.23 -3.98 12.72
C PHE A 150 -5.55 -3.24 12.92
N LEU A 151 -6.21 -2.84 11.83
CA LEU A 151 -7.52 -2.20 11.87
C LEU A 151 -8.59 -3.13 12.44
N ALA A 152 -8.64 -4.38 12.00
CA ALA A 152 -9.59 -5.38 12.50
C ALA A 152 -9.38 -5.69 13.99
N GLN A 153 -8.12 -5.71 14.45
CA GLN A 153 -7.81 -5.85 15.88
C GLN A 153 -8.25 -4.63 16.70
N ARG A 154 -8.12 -3.42 16.15
CA ARG A 154 -8.48 -2.17 16.82
C ARG A 154 -9.99 -1.89 16.79
N PHE A 155 -10.62 -2.21 15.67
CA PHE A 155 -12.03 -1.93 15.38
C PHE A 155 -12.78 -3.22 15.02
N PRO A 156 -13.02 -4.13 15.97
CA PRO A 156 -13.55 -5.45 15.66
C PRO A 156 -14.99 -5.46 15.12
N GLU A 157 -15.73 -4.38 15.25
CA GLU A 157 -17.08 -4.21 14.70
C GLU A 157 -17.09 -3.42 13.37
N GLY A 158 -15.91 -3.02 12.88
CA GLY A 158 -15.72 -2.41 11.57
C GLY A 158 -15.89 -3.43 10.43
N ARG A 159 -15.87 -2.93 9.20
CA ARG A 159 -15.86 -3.74 7.98
C ARG A 159 -14.70 -3.31 7.11
N PHE A 160 -13.86 -4.25 6.70
CA PHE A 160 -12.63 -4.00 5.97
C PHE A 160 -12.63 -4.79 4.67
N LEU A 161 -12.54 -4.09 3.53
CA LEU A 161 -12.41 -4.66 2.20
C LEU A 161 -10.96 -4.50 1.74
N MET A 162 -10.26 -5.59 1.58
CA MET A 162 -8.92 -5.61 0.99
C MET A 162 -9.02 -5.85 -0.52
N LEU A 163 -8.40 -4.98 -1.30
CA LEU A 163 -8.24 -5.16 -2.75
C LEU A 163 -6.76 -5.32 -3.09
N ASP A 164 -6.40 -6.44 -3.69
CA ASP A 164 -5.06 -6.65 -4.26
C ASP A 164 -5.17 -7.49 -5.52
N ARG A 165 -4.35 -7.21 -6.52
CA ARG A 165 -4.36 -7.96 -7.79
C ARG A 165 -3.69 -9.33 -7.70
N ASP A 166 -2.94 -9.63 -6.63
CA ASP A 166 -2.27 -10.91 -6.42
C ASP A 166 -3.06 -11.77 -5.42
N GLY A 167 -3.97 -12.57 -5.94
CA GLY A 167 -4.81 -13.49 -5.17
C GLY A 167 -4.08 -14.73 -4.61
N ARG A 168 -2.80 -14.95 -4.99
CA ARG A 168 -2.04 -16.12 -4.55
C ARG A 168 -1.41 -15.99 -3.17
N ARG A 169 -1.71 -14.92 -2.45
CA ARG A 169 -1.14 -14.66 -1.13
C ARG A 169 -1.75 -15.56 -0.08
N ASP A 170 -0.92 -16.03 0.84
CA ASP A 170 -1.40 -16.72 2.03
C ASP A 170 -1.97 -15.67 3.01
N LEU A 171 -3.28 -15.73 3.23
CA LEU A 171 -4.04 -14.81 4.07
C LEU A 171 -4.66 -15.51 5.29
N ARG A 172 -4.21 -16.73 5.64
CA ARG A 172 -4.73 -17.48 6.80
C ARG A 172 -4.73 -16.69 8.10
N HIS A 173 -3.85 -15.73 8.26
CA HIS A 173 -3.81 -14.84 9.44
C HIS A 173 -5.02 -13.90 9.54
N LEU A 174 -5.83 -13.77 8.49
CA LEU A 174 -7.08 -13.01 8.50
C LEU A 174 -8.31 -13.86 8.83
N GLU A 175 -8.22 -15.21 8.75
CA GLU A 175 -9.34 -16.10 9.09
C GLU A 175 -9.95 -15.83 10.47
N PRO A 176 -9.16 -15.50 11.52
CA PRO A 176 -9.71 -15.13 12.81
C PRO A 176 -10.43 -13.77 12.86
N PHE A 177 -10.49 -13.05 11.74
CA PHE A 177 -11.08 -11.71 11.64
C PHE A 177 -12.20 -11.66 10.58
N PRO A 178 -13.41 -12.13 10.89
CA PRO A 178 -14.51 -12.22 9.91
C PRO A 178 -14.98 -10.86 9.39
N CYS A 179 -14.54 -9.77 10.00
CA CYS A 179 -14.80 -8.41 9.54
C CYS A 179 -13.90 -7.97 8.36
N VAL A 180 -12.91 -8.80 7.96
CA VAL A 180 -12.01 -8.54 6.83
C VAL A 180 -12.41 -9.43 5.65
N GLU A 181 -12.73 -8.80 4.54
CA GLU A 181 -12.98 -9.43 3.25
C GLU A 181 -11.82 -9.13 2.31
N SER A 182 -11.30 -10.13 1.60
CA SER A 182 -10.24 -9.95 0.59
C SER A 182 -10.75 -10.32 -0.79
N ARG A 183 -10.43 -9.49 -1.78
CA ARG A 183 -10.76 -9.73 -3.19
C ARG A 183 -9.54 -9.56 -4.09
N GLU A 184 -9.33 -10.51 -4.98
CA GLU A 184 -8.37 -10.38 -6.06
C GLU A 184 -8.90 -9.42 -7.12
N LEU A 185 -8.36 -8.20 -7.15
CA LEU A 185 -8.86 -7.16 -8.04
C LEU A 185 -7.79 -6.09 -8.32
N ASP A 186 -7.68 -5.68 -9.60
CA ASP A 186 -6.86 -4.54 -9.99
C ASP A 186 -7.66 -3.25 -9.76
N ILE A 187 -7.14 -2.36 -8.91
CA ILE A 187 -7.79 -1.09 -8.56
C ILE A 187 -7.97 -0.12 -9.74
N CYS A 188 -7.30 -0.39 -10.87
CA CYS A 188 -7.44 0.39 -12.10
C CYS A 188 -8.68 -0.01 -12.94
N THR A 189 -9.53 -0.91 -12.45
CA THR A 189 -10.69 -1.41 -13.20
C THR A 189 -12.00 -0.78 -12.72
N PRO A 190 -13.01 -0.65 -13.59
CA PRO A 190 -14.35 -0.20 -13.17
C PRO A 190 -14.98 -1.11 -12.11
N GLU A 191 -14.57 -2.37 -12.06
CA GLU A 191 -15.03 -3.30 -11.03
C GLU A 191 -14.56 -2.88 -9.64
N ALA A 192 -13.33 -2.37 -9.50
CA ALA A 192 -12.84 -1.86 -8.23
C ALA A 192 -13.71 -0.71 -7.70
N GLU A 193 -14.13 0.20 -8.56
CA GLU A 193 -15.06 1.27 -8.18
C GLU A 193 -16.40 0.71 -7.70
N ARG A 194 -16.96 -0.25 -8.44
CA ARG A 194 -18.22 -0.89 -8.03
C ARG A 194 -18.12 -1.56 -6.66
N GLN A 195 -17.02 -2.30 -6.42
CA GLN A 195 -16.82 -3.01 -5.17
C GLN A 195 -16.60 -2.06 -3.98
N VAL A 196 -15.77 -1.03 -4.14
CA VAL A 196 -15.54 -0.01 -3.10
C VAL A 196 -16.83 0.74 -2.79
N ARG A 197 -17.56 1.17 -3.82
CA ARG A 197 -18.83 1.88 -3.67
C ARG A 197 -19.88 1.01 -2.97
N ALA A 198 -20.00 -0.27 -3.34
CA ALA A 198 -20.89 -1.22 -2.69
C ALA A 198 -20.50 -1.43 -1.22
N HIS A 199 -19.19 -1.58 -0.93
CA HIS A 199 -18.69 -1.71 0.42
C HIS A 199 -19.03 -0.48 1.27
N PHE A 200 -18.83 0.73 0.76
CA PHE A 200 -19.13 1.98 1.48
C PHE A 200 -20.64 2.17 1.73
N ARG A 201 -21.50 1.72 0.83
CA ARG A 201 -22.97 1.79 0.97
C ARG A 201 -23.59 0.67 1.79
N GLY A 202 -22.81 -0.34 2.18
CA GLY A 202 -23.35 -1.50 2.91
C GLY A 202 -24.08 -2.50 2.04
N GLY A 203 -23.68 -2.61 0.77
CA GLY A 203 -24.23 -3.54 -0.21
C GLY A 203 -24.10 -5.02 0.17
N PRO A 204 -24.67 -5.93 -0.61
CA PRO A 204 -25.15 -7.24 -0.19
C PRO A 204 -24.06 -8.30 0.02
N SER A 205 -23.23 -8.12 1.00
CA SER A 205 -22.43 -9.22 1.55
C SER A 205 -23.01 -9.66 2.90
N GLY A 206 -24.27 -10.11 2.87
CA GLY A 206 -24.92 -10.73 4.03
C GLY A 206 -26.17 -10.00 4.49
N GLU A 207 -27.29 -10.64 4.20
CA GLU A 207 -28.60 -10.54 4.82
C GLU A 207 -29.14 -9.15 5.17
N GLY A 208 -30.14 -8.74 4.41
CA GLY A 208 -30.89 -7.49 4.53
C GLY A 208 -31.61 -7.29 5.87
N GLY A 209 -30.85 -7.07 6.91
CA GLY A 209 -31.35 -6.42 8.11
C GLY A 209 -31.19 -4.92 7.91
N LYS A 210 -32.29 -4.18 7.74
CA LYS A 210 -32.31 -2.76 8.07
C LYS A 210 -31.78 -2.66 9.51
N ALA A 211 -30.52 -2.22 9.66
CA ALA A 211 -30.00 -1.92 10.97
C ALA A 211 -30.76 -0.68 11.48
N GLU A 212 -31.90 -0.91 12.11
CA GLU A 212 -32.58 0.09 12.92
C GLU A 212 -31.62 0.55 13.99
N GLY A 213 -31.18 1.81 13.92
CA GLY A 213 -30.28 2.42 14.88
C GLY A 213 -28.81 2.54 14.48
N ALA A 214 -28.41 2.21 13.24
CA ALA A 214 -27.06 2.48 12.78
C ALA A 214 -26.89 4.00 12.58
N GLY A 215 -26.09 4.65 13.43
CA GLY A 215 -25.54 5.98 13.16
C GLY A 215 -24.91 6.02 11.76
N GLU A 216 -24.70 7.23 11.25
CA GLU A 216 -24.15 7.43 9.91
C GLU A 216 -22.81 6.69 9.77
N ALA A 217 -22.68 5.81 8.75
CA ALA A 217 -21.46 5.06 8.52
C ALA A 217 -20.30 6.00 8.12
N VAL A 218 -19.08 5.65 8.52
CA VAL A 218 -17.85 6.36 8.13
C VAL A 218 -17.09 5.51 7.13
N ALA A 219 -16.89 6.03 5.93
CA ALA A 219 -16.23 5.39 4.81
C ALA A 219 -14.82 5.95 4.59
N VAL A 220 -13.79 5.11 4.73
CA VAL A 220 -12.38 5.50 4.57
C VAL A 220 -11.75 4.72 3.43
N LEU A 221 -11.19 5.40 2.43
CA LEU A 221 -10.31 4.77 1.45
C LEU A 221 -8.88 4.85 1.96
N LEU A 222 -8.23 3.70 2.03
CA LEU A 222 -6.88 3.57 2.57
C LEU A 222 -5.94 3.01 1.50
N GLY A 223 -4.71 3.51 1.47
CA GLY A 223 -3.65 2.95 0.64
C GLY A 223 -2.28 3.18 1.24
N VAL A 224 -1.75 2.16 1.89
CA VAL A 224 -0.37 2.16 2.39
C VAL A 224 0.52 1.52 1.35
N HIS A 225 1.63 2.20 0.98
CA HIS A 225 2.55 1.74 -0.07
C HIS A 225 1.96 1.64 -1.49
N LEU A 226 1.07 2.53 -1.85
CA LEU A 226 0.64 2.65 -3.24
C LEU A 226 1.80 3.15 -4.11
N CYS A 227 2.23 2.29 -5.03
CA CYS A 227 3.37 2.57 -5.90
C CYS A 227 2.97 3.49 -7.06
N GLY A 228 3.68 4.61 -7.17
CA GLY A 228 3.63 5.50 -8.32
C GLY A 228 2.21 5.95 -8.64
N GLN A 229 1.77 5.64 -9.84
CA GLN A 229 0.49 6.01 -10.41
C GLN A 229 -0.74 5.53 -9.62
N LEU A 230 -0.62 4.42 -8.89
CA LEU A 230 -1.74 3.87 -8.11
C LEU A 230 -2.21 4.83 -7.00
N SER A 231 -1.32 5.71 -6.51
CA SER A 231 -1.71 6.75 -5.54
C SER A 231 -2.69 7.76 -6.15
N ARG A 232 -2.54 8.10 -7.44
CA ARG A 232 -3.49 8.96 -8.15
C ARG A 232 -4.81 8.21 -8.40
N VAL A 233 -4.74 6.96 -8.85
CA VAL A 233 -5.93 6.12 -9.04
C VAL A 233 -6.73 6.05 -7.74
N ALA A 234 -6.07 5.94 -6.59
CA ALA A 234 -6.75 5.94 -5.30
C ALA A 234 -7.48 7.27 -5.02
N VAL A 235 -6.90 8.42 -5.39
CA VAL A 235 -7.58 9.74 -5.27
C VAL A 235 -8.82 9.79 -6.16
N GLU A 236 -8.72 9.29 -7.39
CA GLU A 236 -9.84 9.25 -8.35
C GLU A 236 -10.96 8.31 -7.85
N LEU A 237 -10.57 7.13 -7.38
CA LEU A 237 -11.48 6.11 -6.83
C LEU A 237 -12.22 6.62 -5.57
N TRP A 238 -11.50 7.25 -4.64
CA TRP A 238 -12.09 7.85 -3.45
C TRP A 238 -13.17 8.87 -3.79
N ARG A 239 -12.88 9.75 -4.76
CA ARG A 239 -13.85 10.75 -5.23
C ARG A 239 -15.07 10.11 -5.87
N ALA A 240 -14.84 9.12 -6.74
CA ALA A 240 -15.91 8.40 -7.41
C ALA A 240 -16.83 7.64 -6.43
N CYS A 241 -16.25 7.08 -5.36
CA CYS A 241 -16.99 6.30 -4.37
C CYS A 241 -17.58 7.13 -3.22
N GLU A 242 -17.36 8.45 -3.20
CA GLU A 242 -17.91 9.38 -2.19
C GLU A 242 -17.51 8.99 -0.75
N GLY A 243 -16.25 8.54 -0.56
CA GLY A 243 -15.72 8.22 0.76
C GLY A 243 -15.59 9.45 1.65
N ASP A 244 -15.79 9.30 2.95
CA ASP A 244 -15.68 10.37 3.94
C ASP A 244 -14.25 10.83 4.15
N SER A 245 -13.27 9.93 3.94
CA SER A 245 -11.87 10.28 4.05
C SER A 245 -10.99 9.44 3.14
N LEU A 246 -9.88 10.03 2.74
CA LEU A 246 -8.80 9.37 2.02
C LEU A 246 -7.52 9.41 2.87
N LEU A 247 -6.88 8.25 3.03
CA LEU A 247 -5.60 8.10 3.72
C LEU A 247 -4.63 7.39 2.80
N LEU A 248 -3.58 8.07 2.37
CA LEU A 248 -2.54 7.51 1.50
C LEU A 248 -1.15 7.66 2.12
N CYS A 249 -0.33 6.62 1.96
CA CYS A 249 1.11 6.67 2.19
C CYS A 249 1.84 6.29 0.90
N PRO A 250 2.11 7.26 -0.01
CA PRO A 250 2.78 7.00 -1.27
C PRO A 250 4.22 6.53 -1.03
N CYS A 251 4.64 5.41 -1.61
CA CYS A 251 6.00 4.90 -1.40
C CYS A 251 6.95 5.16 -2.57
N CYS A 252 6.44 5.28 -3.78
CA CYS A 252 7.24 5.36 -5.00
C CYS A 252 6.76 6.50 -5.90
N LEU A 253 7.70 7.02 -6.69
CA LEU A 253 7.38 7.93 -7.78
C LEU A 253 6.63 7.21 -8.92
N PRO A 254 5.82 7.92 -9.72
CA PRO A 254 5.33 7.40 -10.98
C PRO A 254 6.48 6.92 -11.86
N LYS A 255 6.25 5.83 -12.59
CA LYS A 255 7.23 5.33 -13.55
C LYS A 255 7.40 6.33 -14.67
N GLN A 256 8.66 6.63 -14.99
CA GLN A 256 9.04 7.49 -16.11
C GLN A 256 9.09 6.71 -17.43
N GLY A 257 8.98 7.38 -18.56
CA GLY A 257 9.14 6.79 -19.88
C GLY A 257 8.05 5.80 -20.30
N LEU A 258 6.91 5.78 -19.64
CA LEU A 258 5.78 4.98 -20.09
C LEU A 258 5.04 5.69 -21.22
N PRO A 259 4.64 4.96 -22.29
CA PRO A 259 3.90 5.57 -23.38
C PRO A 259 2.49 6.02 -22.94
N PRO A 260 1.92 7.07 -23.58
CA PRO A 260 0.52 7.40 -23.42
C PRO A 260 -0.37 6.19 -23.70
N GLY A 261 -1.37 5.97 -22.87
CA GLY A 261 -2.24 4.78 -22.94
C GLY A 261 -1.77 3.57 -22.11
N HIS A 262 -0.54 3.56 -21.61
CA HIS A 262 -0.16 2.54 -20.62
C HIS A 262 -0.93 2.80 -19.30
N ARG A 263 -1.52 1.76 -18.70
CA ARG A 263 -2.36 1.89 -17.49
C ARG A 263 -1.68 2.60 -16.30
N LEU A 264 -0.35 2.57 -16.25
CA LEU A 264 0.46 3.26 -15.24
C LEU A 264 1.11 4.54 -15.77
N TYR A 265 0.68 5.04 -16.94
CA TYR A 265 1.16 6.29 -17.50
C TYR A 265 0.68 7.48 -16.67
N HIS A 266 1.60 8.42 -16.43
CA HIS A 266 1.27 9.68 -15.79
C HIS A 266 1.91 10.84 -16.58
N PRO A 267 1.10 11.77 -17.13
CA PRO A 267 1.60 12.84 -18.00
C PRO A 267 2.62 13.75 -17.30
N PHE A 268 2.60 13.81 -15.98
CA PHE A 268 3.52 14.63 -15.17
C PHE A 268 4.71 13.84 -14.60
N GLY A 269 4.82 12.52 -14.85
CA GLY A 269 5.85 11.69 -14.21
C GLY A 269 7.27 12.19 -14.48
N ASP A 270 7.59 12.34 -15.75
CA ASP A 270 8.92 12.78 -16.19
C ASP A 270 9.15 14.26 -15.87
N GLY A 271 8.18 15.13 -16.16
CA GLY A 271 8.25 16.55 -15.89
C GLY A 271 8.31 16.88 -14.39
N LEU A 272 7.59 16.15 -13.55
CA LEU A 272 7.61 16.33 -12.10
C LEU A 272 9.02 16.10 -11.52
N VAL A 273 9.63 14.96 -11.89
CA VAL A 273 10.98 14.59 -11.37
C VAL A 273 12.04 15.58 -11.87
N ALA A 274 12.01 15.93 -13.16
CA ALA A 274 12.95 16.90 -13.73
C ALA A 274 12.79 18.28 -13.07
N SER A 275 11.56 18.75 -12.92
CA SER A 275 11.25 20.04 -12.33
C SER A 275 11.61 20.11 -10.84
N ALA A 276 11.35 19.06 -10.08
CA ALA A 276 11.74 18.97 -8.66
C ALA A 276 13.27 19.03 -8.51
N ARG A 277 14.01 18.25 -9.31
CA ARG A 277 15.48 18.26 -9.31
C ARG A 277 16.04 19.62 -9.69
N ALA A 278 15.49 20.26 -10.70
CA ALA A 278 15.93 21.61 -11.10
C ALA A 278 15.75 22.65 -9.99
N ARG A 279 14.77 22.47 -9.11
CA ARG A 279 14.55 23.33 -7.93
C ARG A 279 15.31 22.86 -6.68
N GLY A 280 16.12 21.81 -6.75
CA GLY A 280 16.77 21.23 -5.58
C GLY A 280 15.83 20.55 -4.59
N GLU A 281 14.63 20.15 -5.02
CA GLU A 281 13.62 19.52 -4.20
C GLU A 281 13.71 17.98 -4.27
N ASP A 282 13.35 17.30 -3.18
CA ASP A 282 13.10 15.86 -3.23
C ASP A 282 11.91 15.55 -4.14
N PRO A 283 12.11 14.77 -5.23
CA PRO A 283 11.01 14.43 -6.13
C PRO A 283 9.84 13.70 -5.46
N HIS A 284 10.10 12.92 -4.41
CA HIS A 284 9.03 12.25 -3.68
C HIS A 284 8.19 13.23 -2.85
N ALA A 285 8.83 14.23 -2.22
CA ALA A 285 8.09 15.29 -1.54
C ALA A 285 7.24 16.11 -2.53
N ALA A 286 7.76 16.39 -3.74
CA ALA A 286 7.00 17.03 -4.80
C ALA A 286 5.79 16.18 -5.24
N TRP A 287 5.95 14.86 -5.34
CA TRP A 287 4.85 13.92 -5.64
C TRP A 287 3.78 13.94 -4.55
N CYS A 288 4.17 13.87 -3.27
CA CYS A 288 3.22 13.95 -2.16
C CYS A 288 2.44 15.28 -2.18
N ARG A 289 3.09 16.41 -2.48
CA ARG A 289 2.39 17.71 -2.60
C ARG A 289 1.39 17.70 -3.77
N LEU A 290 1.75 17.18 -4.93
CA LEU A 290 0.82 17.06 -6.05
C LEU A 290 -0.42 16.22 -5.68
N LEU A 291 -0.23 15.08 -5.01
CA LEU A 291 -1.35 14.25 -4.55
C LEU A 291 -2.21 14.98 -3.52
N ARG A 292 -1.59 15.73 -2.60
CA ARG A 292 -2.31 16.58 -1.63
C ARG A 292 -3.19 17.60 -2.35
N ASP A 293 -2.65 18.31 -3.33
CA ASP A 293 -3.37 19.33 -4.07
C ASP A 293 -4.50 18.73 -4.91
N LEU A 294 -4.26 17.57 -5.51
CA LEU A 294 -5.30 16.78 -6.17
C LEU A 294 -6.40 16.35 -5.20
N ALA A 295 -6.08 15.85 -4.03
CA ALA A 295 -7.06 15.37 -3.06
C ALA A 295 -7.75 16.52 -2.30
N GLY A 296 -7.11 17.67 -2.15
CA GLY A 296 -7.58 18.77 -1.31
C GLY A 296 -7.38 18.47 0.19
N GLY A 297 -6.30 17.76 0.52
CA GLY A 297 -6.00 17.29 1.87
C GLY A 297 -4.80 17.97 2.52
N ALA A 298 -4.29 17.34 3.58
CA ALA A 298 -3.10 17.72 4.31
C ALA A 298 -2.04 16.62 4.27
N LEU A 299 -0.77 17.01 4.38
CA LEU A 299 0.34 16.08 4.55
C LEU A 299 0.78 16.04 6.01
N ALA A 300 0.99 14.85 6.54
CA ALA A 300 1.56 14.65 7.86
C ALA A 300 2.73 13.67 7.76
N ARG A 301 3.83 13.95 8.47
CA ARG A 301 4.92 13.00 8.64
C ARG A 301 4.80 12.31 9.99
N ASP A 302 5.11 11.03 10.00
CA ASP A 302 5.17 10.25 11.22
C ASP A 302 6.58 9.70 11.42
N PRO A 303 7.40 10.34 12.27
CA PRO A 303 8.80 9.94 12.49
C PRO A 303 8.94 8.58 13.18
N ALA A 304 7.86 8.02 13.73
CA ALA A 304 7.87 6.70 14.34
C ALA A 304 7.77 5.57 13.29
N VAL A 305 7.43 5.88 12.05
CA VAL A 305 7.42 4.92 10.95
C VAL A 305 8.86 4.59 10.52
N LEU A 306 9.24 3.34 10.60
CA LEU A 306 10.58 2.86 10.26
C LEU A 306 10.73 2.54 8.75
N SER A 307 10.23 3.42 7.94
CA SER A 307 10.33 3.37 6.48
C SER A 307 10.90 4.71 5.99
N ALA A 308 11.55 4.69 4.84
CA ALA A 308 11.99 5.93 4.18
C ALA A 308 10.79 6.75 3.65
N ARG A 309 9.57 6.25 3.81
CA ARG A 309 8.32 6.84 3.32
C ARG A 309 7.33 6.93 4.47
N ASP A 310 7.45 8.01 5.22
CA ASP A 310 6.74 8.34 6.46
C ASP A 310 5.67 9.42 6.26
N CYS A 311 5.39 9.79 5.00
CA CYS A 311 4.47 10.86 4.66
C CYS A 311 3.07 10.32 4.39
N PHE A 312 2.11 10.74 5.19
CA PHE A 312 0.70 10.42 5.05
C PHE A 312 -0.06 11.62 4.47
N LEU A 313 -0.84 11.37 3.43
CA LEU A 313 -1.84 12.28 2.91
C LEU A 313 -3.19 11.93 3.54
N LEU A 314 -3.80 12.90 4.20
CA LEU A 314 -5.16 12.81 4.72
C LEU A 314 -6.03 13.83 3.98
N ALA A 315 -7.12 13.37 3.41
CA ALA A 315 -8.11 14.25 2.80
C ALA A 315 -9.51 13.93 3.35
N PRO A 316 -10.21 14.94 3.91
CA PRO A 316 -11.60 14.80 4.33
C PRO A 316 -12.52 14.76 3.10
N ALA A 317 -13.75 14.28 3.28
CA ALA A 317 -14.78 14.41 2.26
C ALA A 317 -14.87 15.88 1.81
N ARG A 318 -14.99 16.07 0.51
CA ARG A 318 -15.30 17.44 0.02
C ARG A 318 -16.67 17.84 0.52
N PRO A 319 -16.83 19.06 1.00
CA PRO A 319 -18.17 19.58 1.19
C PRO A 319 -18.93 19.43 -0.14
N ALA A 320 -20.18 18.96 -0.05
CA ALA A 320 -21.02 18.87 -1.24
C ALA A 320 -21.03 20.24 -1.94
N PRO A 321 -20.97 20.29 -3.27
CA PRO A 321 -21.12 21.56 -3.95
C PRO A 321 -22.44 22.21 -3.52
N PRO A 322 -22.47 23.51 -3.31
CA PRO A 322 -23.72 24.21 -2.95
C PRO A 322 -24.76 23.87 -4.01
N ARG A 323 -25.93 23.43 -3.55
CA ARG A 323 -27.09 23.14 -4.41
C ARG A 323 -27.63 24.40 -5.06
#